data_2c4fb65005de79586aaa361810b486c8
#
_entry.id   2c4fb65005de79586aaa361810b486c8
#
_cell.length_a   1.000
_cell.length_b   1.000
_cell.length_c   1.000
_cell.angle_alpha   90.00
_cell.angle_beta   90.00
_cell.angle_gamma   90.00
#
_symmetry.space_group_name_H-M   'P 1'
#
loop_
_entity.id
_entity.type
_entity.pdbx_description
1 polymer ?
#
loop_
_entity_poly.entity_id
_entity_poly.type
_entity_poly.pdbx_seq_one_letter_code
_entity_poly.pdbx_strand_id
1 'polypeptide(L)'
;MLSIEKITQLAKENSTPLYIFDKDELADRISSIKRIVGDGVTICYAMKANPFLLDAAKKLNVKFEVCSPGEFSICERENINMSDIVLSGVNKEKHDIEHVMDNCGGVGMYTVESVSQFELLNECAAKRNITIPVPVSYTHLTLPTTSR
;
A
#
# COMPACT_ATOMS: atom_id res chain seq x y z
N MET A 1 1.26 -3.64 -24.49
CA MET A 1 1.02 -2.25 -24.96
C MET A 1 -0.11 -2.26 -25.99
N LEU A 2 -1.13 -1.41 -25.83
CA LEU A 2 -2.26 -1.30 -26.76
C LEU A 2 -1.81 -0.76 -28.14
N SER A 3 -2.39 -1.31 -29.23
CA SER A 3 -2.12 -0.80 -30.58
C SER A 3 -2.82 0.54 -30.81
N ILE A 4 -2.32 1.31 -31.80
CA ILE A 4 -2.91 2.60 -32.18
C ILE A 4 -4.35 2.41 -32.66
N GLU A 5 -4.63 1.34 -33.40
CA GLU A 5 -5.97 0.99 -33.86
C GLU A 5 -6.92 0.79 -32.68
N LYS A 6 -6.48 0.05 -31.64
CA LYS A 6 -7.30 -0.20 -30.44
C LYS A 6 -7.55 1.08 -29.64
N ILE A 7 -6.53 1.93 -29.48
CA ILE A 7 -6.67 3.24 -28.83
C ILE A 7 -7.67 4.12 -29.59
N THR A 8 -7.56 4.15 -30.93
CA THR A 8 -8.46 4.93 -31.80
C THR A 8 -9.90 4.42 -31.72
N GLN A 9 -10.08 3.11 -31.69
CA GLN A 9 -11.40 2.49 -31.51
C GLN A 9 -12.02 2.91 -30.16
N LEU A 10 -11.28 2.75 -29.05
CA LEU A 10 -11.75 3.11 -27.71
C LEU A 10 -12.12 4.59 -27.61
N ALA A 11 -11.32 5.47 -28.22
CA ALA A 11 -11.62 6.90 -28.25
C ALA A 11 -12.91 7.23 -29.02
N LYS A 12 -13.21 6.52 -30.12
CA LYS A 12 -14.45 6.68 -30.86
C LYS A 12 -15.67 6.15 -30.09
N GLU A 13 -15.52 5.04 -29.37
CA GLU A 13 -16.60 4.39 -28.62
C GLU A 13 -16.95 5.15 -27.34
N ASN A 14 -15.99 5.76 -26.68
CA ASN A 14 -16.14 6.36 -25.34
C ASN A 14 -16.02 7.90 -25.32
N SER A 15 -15.77 8.52 -26.47
CA SER A 15 -15.45 9.96 -26.61
C SER A 15 -14.11 10.35 -25.96
N THR A 16 -13.69 11.59 -26.19
CA THR A 16 -12.47 12.18 -25.60
C THR A 16 -12.85 13.43 -24.80
N PRO A 17 -12.11 13.76 -23.72
CA PRO A 17 -10.88 13.13 -23.21
C PRO A 17 -11.13 11.77 -22.55
N LEU A 18 -10.17 10.83 -22.69
CA LEU A 18 -10.28 9.46 -22.21
C LEU A 18 -8.96 9.01 -21.59
N TYR A 19 -9.01 8.42 -20.40
CA TYR A 19 -7.91 7.65 -19.81
C TYR A 19 -8.09 6.16 -20.14
N ILE A 20 -7.06 5.54 -20.69
CA ILE A 20 -7.04 4.12 -21.01
C ILE A 20 -6.01 3.45 -20.12
N PHE A 21 -6.43 2.40 -19.43
CA PHE A 21 -5.56 1.59 -18.60
C PHE A 21 -5.42 0.18 -19.18
N ASP A 22 -4.17 -0.23 -19.44
CA ASP A 22 -3.83 -1.56 -19.94
C ASP A 22 -3.47 -2.48 -18.76
N LYS A 23 -4.40 -3.39 -18.39
CA LYS A 23 -4.20 -4.33 -17.28
C LYS A 23 -3.11 -5.35 -17.57
N ASP A 24 -2.96 -5.76 -18.82
CA ASP A 24 -1.98 -6.74 -19.23
C ASP A 24 -0.56 -6.14 -19.15
N GLU A 25 -0.40 -4.89 -19.55
CA GLU A 25 0.86 -4.15 -19.38
C GLU A 25 1.26 -4.04 -17.91
N LEU A 26 0.30 -3.81 -16.99
CA LEU A 26 0.58 -3.81 -15.54
C LEU A 26 1.09 -5.18 -15.09
N ALA A 27 0.41 -6.25 -15.50
CA ALA A 27 0.76 -7.62 -15.12
C ALA A 27 2.15 -7.99 -15.65
N ASP A 28 2.45 -7.67 -16.90
CA ASP A 28 3.76 -7.90 -17.52
C ASP A 28 4.86 -7.12 -16.81
N ARG A 29 4.58 -5.87 -16.43
CA ARG A 29 5.53 -5.02 -15.71
C ARG A 29 5.86 -5.60 -14.34
N ILE A 30 4.85 -5.97 -13.55
CA ILE A 30 5.05 -6.59 -12.24
C ILE A 30 5.80 -7.92 -12.37
N SER A 31 5.42 -8.75 -13.34
CA SER A 31 6.11 -10.02 -13.61
C SER A 31 7.58 -9.82 -13.98
N SER A 32 7.87 -8.79 -14.76
CA SER A 32 9.24 -8.45 -15.15
C SER A 32 10.06 -7.96 -13.95
N ILE A 33 9.48 -7.13 -13.08
CA ILE A 33 10.15 -6.70 -11.84
C ILE A 33 10.43 -7.90 -10.94
N LYS A 34 9.45 -8.78 -10.70
CA LYS A 34 9.63 -10.00 -9.89
C LYS A 34 10.78 -10.86 -10.39
N ARG A 35 10.89 -11.04 -11.71
CA ARG A 35 11.97 -11.81 -12.32
C ARG A 35 13.35 -11.19 -12.07
N ILE A 36 13.43 -9.85 -12.06
CA ILE A 36 14.70 -9.12 -11.84
C ILE A 36 15.11 -9.16 -10.36
N VAL A 37 14.16 -8.92 -9.44
CA VAL A 37 14.46 -8.80 -8.01
C VAL A 37 14.51 -10.16 -7.28
N GLY A 38 13.93 -11.20 -7.87
CA GLY A 38 13.87 -12.55 -7.30
C GLY A 38 12.82 -12.71 -6.19
N ASP A 39 12.67 -13.94 -5.70
CA ASP A 39 11.60 -14.32 -4.76
C ASP A 39 11.77 -13.77 -3.35
N GLY A 40 12.95 -13.28 -3.00
CA GLY A 40 13.24 -12.68 -1.69
C GLY A 40 12.69 -11.26 -1.51
N VAL A 41 12.11 -10.65 -2.56
CA VAL A 41 11.60 -9.27 -2.55
C VAL A 41 10.11 -9.24 -2.79
N THR A 42 9.40 -8.59 -1.87
CA THR A 42 7.96 -8.35 -2.00
C THR A 42 7.71 -7.01 -2.68
N ILE A 43 6.93 -7.02 -3.76
CA ILE A 43 6.49 -5.78 -4.42
C ILE A 43 5.31 -5.21 -3.65
N CYS A 44 5.38 -3.91 -3.35
CA CYS A 44 4.30 -3.18 -2.71
C CYS A 44 3.75 -2.12 -3.66
N TYR A 45 2.43 -2.16 -3.90
CA TYR A 45 1.74 -1.18 -4.71
C TYR A 45 1.33 0.03 -3.86
N ALA A 46 1.82 1.23 -4.19
CA ALA A 46 1.49 2.45 -3.47
C ALA A 46 0.11 2.97 -3.91
N MET A 47 -0.91 2.83 -3.04
CA MET A 47 -2.29 3.20 -3.31
C MET A 47 -2.46 4.68 -3.68
N LYS A 48 -1.67 5.56 -3.08
CA LYS A 48 -1.67 7.01 -3.39
C LYS A 48 -1.40 7.36 -4.85
N ALA A 49 -0.73 6.48 -5.59
CA ALA A 49 -0.42 6.71 -7.01
C ALA A 49 -1.69 6.62 -7.88
N ASN A 50 -2.50 5.58 -7.68
CA ASN A 50 -3.77 5.41 -8.36
C ASN A 50 -4.64 4.33 -7.69
N PRO A 51 -5.57 4.68 -6.80
CA PRO A 51 -6.42 3.71 -6.10
C PRO A 51 -7.38 2.93 -7.02
N PHE A 52 -7.67 3.44 -8.21
CA PHE A 52 -8.55 2.76 -9.17
C PHE A 52 -7.94 1.47 -9.75
N LEU A 53 -6.63 1.27 -9.61
CA LEU A 53 -5.95 0.08 -10.09
C LEU A 53 -5.97 -1.09 -9.10
N LEU A 54 -6.54 -0.91 -7.93
CA LEU A 54 -6.56 -1.92 -6.87
C LEU A 54 -7.12 -3.27 -7.37
N ASP A 55 -8.26 -3.26 -8.08
CA ASP A 55 -8.86 -4.49 -8.61
C ASP A 55 -7.95 -5.24 -9.61
N ALA A 56 -7.16 -4.53 -10.39
CA ALA A 56 -6.16 -5.14 -11.25
C ALA A 56 -4.96 -5.67 -10.46
N ALA A 57 -4.46 -4.86 -9.50
CA ALA A 57 -3.27 -5.17 -8.73
C ALA A 57 -3.48 -6.33 -7.75
N LYS A 58 -4.68 -6.49 -7.13
CA LYS A 58 -4.97 -7.56 -6.17
C LYS A 58 -4.80 -8.97 -6.73
N LYS A 59 -4.86 -9.13 -8.06
CA LYS A 59 -4.67 -10.40 -8.75
C LYS A 59 -3.20 -10.74 -9.03
N LEU A 60 -2.27 -9.82 -8.73
CA LEU A 60 -0.87 -9.92 -9.14
C LEU A 60 0.09 -10.31 -8.01
N ASN A 61 -0.45 -10.75 -6.87
CA ASN A 61 0.34 -11.14 -5.69
C ASN A 61 1.34 -10.05 -5.31
N VAL A 62 0.83 -8.86 -5.00
CA VAL A 62 1.55 -7.71 -4.47
C VAL A 62 0.95 -7.30 -3.14
N LYS A 63 1.70 -6.62 -2.29
CA LYS A 63 1.18 -5.94 -1.12
C LYS A 63 0.73 -4.52 -1.47
N PHE A 64 0.01 -3.88 -0.57
CA PHE A 64 -0.55 -2.54 -0.77
C PHE A 64 -0.06 -1.59 0.30
N GLU A 65 0.63 -0.53 -0.10
CA GLU A 65 0.97 0.57 0.78
C GLU A 65 -0.19 1.55 0.84
N VAL A 66 -0.69 1.78 2.05
CA VAL A 66 -1.84 2.61 2.37
C VAL A 66 -1.38 3.74 3.27
N CYS A 67 -1.61 4.98 2.86
CA CYS A 67 -1.11 6.18 3.53
C CYS A 67 -2.22 7.02 4.19
N SER A 68 -3.48 6.67 3.99
CA SER A 68 -4.62 7.43 4.52
C SER A 68 -5.81 6.55 4.90
N PRO A 69 -6.70 7.01 5.79
CA PRO A 69 -7.94 6.30 6.12
C PRO A 69 -8.83 6.05 4.90
N GLY A 70 -8.87 6.99 3.95
CA GLY A 70 -9.63 6.84 2.72
C GLY A 70 -9.12 5.69 1.83
N GLU A 71 -7.81 5.55 1.67
CA GLU A 71 -7.20 4.42 0.96
C GLU A 71 -7.46 3.10 1.69
N PHE A 72 -7.39 3.12 3.02
CA PHE A 72 -7.70 1.95 3.85
C PHE A 72 -9.14 1.49 3.65
N SER A 73 -10.11 2.41 3.68
CA SER A 73 -11.53 2.11 3.43
C SER A 73 -11.79 1.53 2.04
N ILE A 74 -10.99 1.90 1.04
CA ILE A 74 -11.05 1.28 -0.29
C ILE A 74 -10.60 -0.18 -0.20
N CYS A 75 -9.49 -0.46 0.50
CA CYS A 75 -9.01 -1.83 0.70
C CYS A 75 -10.03 -2.70 1.44
N GLU A 76 -10.70 -2.17 2.47
CA GLU A 76 -11.76 -2.87 3.20
C GLU A 76 -12.92 -3.25 2.27
N ARG A 77 -13.45 -2.30 1.50
CA ARG A 77 -14.56 -2.54 0.55
C ARG A 77 -14.21 -3.56 -0.53
N GLU A 78 -12.97 -3.56 -0.98
CA GLU A 78 -12.47 -4.48 -2.00
C GLU A 78 -12.05 -5.83 -1.42
N ASN A 79 -12.22 -6.05 -0.11
CA ASN A 79 -11.86 -7.27 0.60
C ASN A 79 -10.39 -7.66 0.39
N ILE A 80 -9.49 -6.69 0.47
CA ILE A 80 -8.05 -6.96 0.48
C ILE A 80 -7.69 -7.68 1.76
N ASN A 81 -6.87 -8.71 1.66
CA ASN A 81 -6.37 -9.40 2.84
C ASN A 81 -5.52 -8.42 3.68
N MET A 82 -5.90 -8.22 4.95
CA MET A 82 -5.23 -7.28 5.83
C MET A 82 -3.73 -7.58 6.01
N SER A 83 -3.32 -8.85 5.93
CA SER A 83 -1.91 -9.24 5.96
C SER A 83 -1.10 -8.72 4.76
N ASP A 84 -1.76 -8.30 3.69
CA ASP A 84 -1.13 -7.74 2.50
C ASP A 84 -1.06 -6.21 2.52
N ILE A 85 -1.57 -5.57 3.58
CA ILE A 85 -1.53 -4.13 3.76
C ILE A 85 -0.30 -3.71 4.56
N VAL A 86 0.40 -2.70 4.05
CA VAL A 86 1.44 -1.93 4.73
C VAL A 86 0.84 -0.57 5.06
N LEU A 87 0.51 -0.34 6.33
CA LEU A 87 -0.02 0.95 6.79
C LEU A 87 1.13 1.92 7.01
N SER A 88 1.25 2.89 6.12
CA SER A 88 2.30 3.90 6.12
C SER A 88 1.71 5.32 6.29
N GLY A 89 2.51 6.33 6.05
CA GLY A 89 2.09 7.74 6.11
C GLY A 89 2.40 8.44 7.41
N VAL A 90 2.57 9.75 7.28
CA VAL A 90 3.00 10.65 8.36
C VAL A 90 1.88 10.96 9.34
N ASN A 91 0.63 10.88 8.92
CA ASN A 91 -0.54 11.25 9.73
C ASN A 91 -1.30 9.99 10.16
N LYS A 92 -0.90 9.43 11.29
CA LYS A 92 -1.59 8.30 11.93
C LYS A 92 -2.32 8.81 13.17
N GLU A 93 -3.64 8.86 13.10
CA GLU A 93 -4.46 9.25 14.24
C GLU A 93 -4.87 8.02 15.06
N LYS A 94 -5.10 8.23 16.36
CA LYS A 94 -5.41 7.14 17.30
C LYS A 94 -6.63 6.34 16.88
N HIS A 95 -7.72 7.02 16.47
CA HIS A 95 -8.96 6.35 16.10
C HIS A 95 -8.80 5.48 14.83
N ASP A 96 -7.93 5.89 13.89
CA ASP A 96 -7.64 5.09 12.68
C ASP A 96 -6.89 3.81 13.05
N ILE A 97 -5.88 3.93 13.93
CA ILE A 97 -5.12 2.77 14.41
C ILE A 97 -6.01 1.83 15.22
N GLU A 98 -6.85 2.36 16.09
CA GLU A 98 -7.81 1.57 16.86
C GLU A 98 -8.80 0.85 15.93
N HIS A 99 -9.34 1.54 14.91
CA HIS A 99 -10.19 0.90 13.90
C HIS A 99 -9.50 -0.29 13.22
N VAL A 100 -8.27 -0.09 12.74
CA VAL A 100 -7.49 -1.14 12.07
C VAL A 100 -7.25 -2.34 12.99
N MET A 101 -6.93 -2.11 14.26
CA MET A 101 -6.65 -3.20 15.21
C MET A 101 -7.92 -3.91 15.69
N ASP A 102 -9.02 -3.19 15.91
CA ASP A 102 -10.26 -3.75 16.47
C ASP A 102 -11.13 -4.43 15.42
N ASN A 103 -11.28 -3.82 14.26
CA ASN A 103 -12.22 -4.29 13.24
C ASN A 103 -11.58 -5.22 12.21
N CYS A 104 -10.26 -5.08 11.99
CA CYS A 104 -9.56 -5.83 10.96
C CYS A 104 -8.53 -6.84 11.51
N GLY A 105 -8.38 -6.93 12.84
CA GLY A 105 -7.37 -7.78 13.48
C GLY A 105 -5.93 -7.30 13.24
N GLY A 106 -5.76 -6.05 12.81
CA GLY A 106 -4.50 -5.47 12.42
C GLY A 106 -4.15 -5.67 10.93
N VAL A 107 -3.07 -5.08 10.50
CA VAL A 107 -2.53 -5.18 9.14
C VAL A 107 -1.17 -5.89 9.13
N GLY A 108 -0.70 -6.26 7.93
CA GLY A 108 0.55 -7.00 7.78
C GLY A 108 1.79 -6.24 8.26
N MET A 109 1.77 -4.89 8.24
CA MET A 109 2.92 -4.07 8.62
C MET A 109 2.50 -2.63 8.94
N TYR A 110 3.14 -2.00 9.94
CA TYR A 110 2.95 -0.58 10.29
C TYR A 110 4.28 0.15 10.19
N THR A 111 4.44 1.10 9.27
CA THR A 111 5.66 1.92 9.24
C THR A 111 5.64 2.97 10.36
N VAL A 112 6.80 3.31 10.87
CA VAL A 112 7.00 4.38 11.87
C VAL A 112 7.94 5.43 11.30
N GLU A 113 7.51 6.68 11.37
CA GLU A 113 8.24 7.84 10.85
C GLU A 113 8.59 8.84 11.96
N SER A 114 8.11 8.63 13.18
CA SER A 114 8.41 9.46 14.34
C SER A 114 8.26 8.66 15.65
N VAL A 115 8.90 9.18 16.72
CA VAL A 115 8.76 8.59 18.07
C VAL A 115 7.31 8.61 18.53
N SER A 116 6.58 9.69 18.28
CA SER A 116 5.16 9.79 18.66
C SER A 116 4.27 8.77 17.96
N GLN A 117 4.56 8.44 16.70
CA GLN A 117 3.86 7.34 16.02
C GLN A 117 4.18 5.98 16.64
N PHE A 118 5.43 5.76 17.02
CA PHE A 118 5.82 4.54 17.72
C PHE A 118 5.09 4.40 19.06
N GLU A 119 5.07 5.47 19.86
CA GLU A 119 4.36 5.49 21.14
C GLU A 119 2.87 5.23 20.98
N LEU A 120 2.23 5.83 19.98
CA LEU A 120 0.83 5.62 19.65
C LEU A 120 0.54 4.17 19.27
N LEU A 121 1.33 3.58 18.37
CA LEU A 121 1.18 2.18 17.96
C LEU A 121 1.41 1.22 19.13
N ASN A 122 2.43 1.49 19.95
CA ASN A 122 2.73 0.68 21.13
C ASN A 122 1.59 0.75 22.18
N GLU A 123 1.04 1.95 22.45
CA GLU A 123 -0.12 2.11 23.32
C GLU A 123 -1.32 1.29 22.84
N CYS A 124 -1.64 1.42 21.53
CA CYS A 124 -2.79 0.73 20.96
C CYS A 124 -2.62 -0.80 20.95
N ALA A 125 -1.43 -1.28 20.63
CA ALA A 125 -1.11 -2.71 20.61
C ALA A 125 -1.09 -3.30 22.03
N ALA A 126 -0.48 -2.62 23.00
CA ALA A 126 -0.40 -3.05 24.40
C ALA A 126 -1.79 -3.18 25.04
N LYS A 127 -2.70 -2.23 24.78
CA LYS A 127 -4.10 -2.31 25.28
C LYS A 127 -4.84 -3.55 24.78
N ARG A 128 -4.45 -4.08 23.63
CA ARG A 128 -5.07 -5.25 22.98
C ARG A 128 -4.28 -6.54 23.21
N ASN A 129 -3.15 -6.44 23.90
CA ASN A 129 -2.23 -7.57 24.12
C ASN A 129 -1.83 -8.27 22.79
N ILE A 130 -1.55 -7.47 21.76
CA ILE A 130 -1.10 -7.94 20.45
C ILE A 130 0.31 -7.47 20.14
N THR A 131 1.02 -8.24 19.31
CA THR A 131 2.32 -7.85 18.74
C THR A 131 2.13 -7.50 17.27
N ILE A 132 2.68 -6.36 16.86
CA ILE A 132 2.57 -5.87 15.48
C ILE A 132 3.96 -5.73 14.85
N PRO A 133 4.13 -6.03 13.56
CA PRO A 133 5.38 -5.81 12.84
C PRO A 133 5.54 -4.32 12.49
N VAL A 134 6.64 -3.72 12.95
CA VAL A 134 6.90 -2.29 12.78
C VAL A 134 8.29 -2.07 12.15
N PRO A 135 8.39 -1.93 10.84
CA PRO A 135 9.60 -1.42 10.21
C PRO A 135 9.77 0.08 10.46
N VAL A 136 10.99 0.47 10.74
CA VAL A 136 11.36 1.87 10.98
C VAL A 136 11.81 2.49 9.66
N SER A 137 11.21 3.63 9.28
CA SER A 137 11.67 4.43 8.15
C SER A 137 12.87 5.29 8.55
N TYR A 138 14.03 5.02 7.95
CA TYR A 138 15.26 5.75 8.25
C TYR A 138 15.33 7.15 7.64
N THR A 139 14.42 7.55 6.79
CA THR A 139 14.44 8.85 6.10
C THR A 139 14.24 10.04 7.04
N HIS A 140 13.67 9.82 8.22
CA HIS A 140 13.40 10.88 9.21
C HIS A 140 13.94 10.58 10.61
N LEU A 141 14.45 9.38 10.86
CA LEU A 141 15.10 9.01 12.11
C LEU A 141 16.61 9.01 11.90
N THR A 142 17.27 10.14 12.14
CA THR A 142 18.72 10.18 12.27
C THR A 142 19.10 9.44 13.54
N LEU A 143 19.70 8.26 13.41
CA LEU A 143 20.40 7.65 14.53
C LEU A 143 21.52 8.60 14.96
N PRO A 144 21.71 8.83 16.28
CA PRO A 144 22.85 9.61 16.73
C PRO A 144 24.12 8.88 16.25
N THR A 145 24.82 9.49 15.31
CA THR A 145 26.15 9.05 14.95
C THR A 145 27.05 9.39 16.11
N THR A 146 27.41 8.40 16.91
CA THR A 146 28.49 8.55 17.86
C THR A 146 29.76 8.83 17.08
N SER A 147 30.13 10.10 16.96
CA SER A 147 31.50 10.48 16.60
C SER A 147 32.42 9.96 17.69
N ARG A 148 33.30 9.04 17.33
CA ARG A 148 34.50 8.75 18.12
C ARG A 148 35.51 9.84 17.91
#